data_7267d00902713125078ae176f6c3ed47
#
_entry.id   7267d00902713125078ae176f6c3ed47
#
_cell.length_a   1.000
_cell.length_b   1.000
_cell.length_c   1.000
_cell.angle_alpha   90.00
_cell.angle_beta   90.00
_cell.angle_gamma   90.00
#
_symmetry.space_group_name_H-M   'P 1'
#
loop_
_entity.id
_entity.type
_entity.pdbx_description
1 polymer ?
#
loop_
_entity_poly.entity_id
_entity_poly.type
_entity_poly.pdbx_seq_one_letter_code
_entity_poly.pdbx_strand_id
1 'polypeptide(L)'
;MKITEKKELNMNRTILGALFGIVMISSALFGQGTVSGTVTDADGNALPGANVVVEGTALGAAATLSGAYSVSVPNGTYTVTASVVGYTSESATVKVSDSNASASFSLASSSVALGGVEVLADRVDNTSAIPYDDYTKADIDFRLGGRGLPKALSTLPNVYVENGGGWDDENVYVRGFDDRYTSYLINGIPMNDMENGNLYFSNWSVLADVASVVQVQRGAGSVNLATPSLGGVVNFMSMPASSEPSVVVKQEAGQHNYSKTAVTINTGLMMDGKLAMVASASKRTADKLFARGTYTEAWSYYFNTSYSFDADNRLEFVALGSPQIHGQNFWNNRISNYSHELARDMGVAEEDLRTEYGVDFNPRADNLDTPFTGRKATASWLPFDGWNNRSADMYSSTLINERENYFHKPIVQLN
;
A
#
# COMPACT_ATOMS: atom_id res chain seq x y z
N MET A 1 50.96 -0.62 -36.51
CA MET A 1 50.42 -0.93 -35.17
C MET A 1 48.91 -0.74 -35.02
N LYS A 2 48.15 -0.31 -36.04
CA LYS A 2 46.69 -0.13 -36.01
C LYS A 2 45.83 -1.26 -36.63
N ILE A 3 46.45 -2.22 -37.28
CA ILE A 3 45.71 -3.31 -37.98
C ILE A 3 45.58 -4.57 -37.11
N THR A 4 46.48 -4.77 -36.16
CA THR A 4 46.46 -5.92 -35.24
C THR A 4 45.40 -5.80 -34.15
N GLU A 5 45.18 -4.59 -33.59
CA GLU A 5 44.15 -4.37 -32.57
C GLU A 5 42.71 -4.54 -33.08
N LYS A 6 42.47 -4.19 -34.36
CA LYS A 6 41.13 -4.34 -34.95
C LYS A 6 40.76 -5.81 -35.22
N LYS A 7 41.74 -6.67 -35.38
CA LYS A 7 41.53 -8.09 -35.61
C LYS A 7 41.26 -8.87 -34.33
N GLU A 8 41.90 -8.49 -33.22
CA GLU A 8 41.63 -9.09 -31.91
C GLU A 8 40.25 -8.67 -31.35
N LEU A 9 39.85 -7.40 -31.55
CA LEU A 9 38.53 -6.94 -31.10
C LEU A 9 37.35 -7.62 -31.83
N ASN A 10 37.53 -7.93 -33.13
CA ASN A 10 36.53 -8.65 -33.90
C ASN A 10 36.48 -10.15 -33.57
N MET A 11 37.61 -10.76 -33.24
CA MET A 11 37.67 -12.18 -32.86
C MET A 11 37.00 -12.41 -31.51
N ASN A 12 37.16 -11.51 -30.52
CA ASN A 12 36.49 -11.57 -29.23
C ASN A 12 34.96 -11.36 -29.34
N ARG A 13 34.50 -10.49 -30.25
CA ARG A 13 33.05 -10.28 -30.50
C ARG A 13 32.40 -11.48 -31.16
N THR A 14 33.11 -12.18 -32.06
CA THR A 14 32.60 -13.38 -32.73
C THR A 14 32.54 -14.57 -31.75
N ILE A 15 33.53 -14.72 -30.87
CA ILE A 15 33.54 -15.76 -29.84
C ILE A 15 32.44 -15.49 -28.77
N LEU A 16 32.27 -14.23 -28.37
CA LEU A 16 31.19 -13.84 -27.43
C LEU A 16 29.78 -14.04 -28.03
N GLY A 17 29.63 -13.75 -29.34
CA GLY A 17 28.38 -14.01 -30.08
C GLY A 17 28.10 -15.52 -30.24
N ALA A 18 29.13 -16.32 -30.46
CA ALA A 18 28.98 -17.77 -30.53
C ALA A 18 28.66 -18.42 -29.18
N LEU A 19 29.29 -17.94 -28.09
CA LEU A 19 28.96 -18.37 -26.72
C LEU A 19 27.53 -17.97 -26.31
N PHE A 20 27.09 -16.78 -26.67
CA PHE A 20 25.72 -16.32 -26.42
C PHE A 20 24.68 -17.12 -27.25
N GLY A 21 25.03 -17.47 -28.48
CA GLY A 21 24.21 -18.36 -29.32
C GLY A 21 24.10 -19.78 -28.77
N ILE A 22 25.15 -20.34 -28.19
CA ILE A 22 25.16 -21.69 -27.60
C ILE A 22 24.31 -21.71 -26.28
N VAL A 23 24.34 -20.65 -25.46
CA VAL A 23 23.50 -20.51 -24.25
C VAL A 23 22.03 -20.39 -24.62
N MET A 24 21.67 -19.75 -25.73
CA MET A 24 20.29 -19.62 -26.20
C MET A 24 19.75 -20.92 -26.85
N ILE A 25 20.60 -21.76 -27.37
CA ILE A 25 20.18 -23.03 -28.01
C ILE A 25 19.98 -24.14 -26.95
N SER A 26 20.67 -24.05 -25.80
CA SER A 26 20.51 -25.04 -24.73
C SER A 26 19.16 -24.97 -23.99
N SER A 27 18.39 -23.88 -24.11
CA SER A 27 17.06 -23.75 -23.56
C SER A 27 15.94 -24.34 -24.43
N ALA A 28 16.23 -24.78 -25.63
CA ALA A 28 15.23 -25.27 -26.60
C ALA A 28 15.07 -26.81 -26.64
N LEU A 29 15.82 -27.57 -25.83
CA LEU A 29 15.85 -29.03 -25.90
C LEU A 29 15.17 -29.78 -24.76
N PHE A 30 14.54 -29.06 -23.84
CA PHE A 30 13.70 -29.73 -22.84
C PHE A 30 12.27 -29.75 -23.37
N GLY A 31 11.70 -30.95 -23.55
CA GLY A 31 10.29 -31.11 -23.80
C GLY A 31 9.50 -30.32 -22.75
N GLN A 32 8.55 -29.51 -23.18
CA GLN A 32 7.70 -28.70 -22.30
C GLN A 32 6.27 -29.22 -22.37
N GLY A 33 5.67 -29.32 -21.23
CA GLY A 33 4.23 -29.55 -21.10
C GLY A 33 3.57 -28.44 -20.32
N THR A 34 2.26 -28.47 -20.26
CA THR A 34 1.46 -27.49 -19.55
C THR A 34 0.71 -28.17 -18.42
N VAL A 35 0.82 -27.63 -17.22
CA VAL A 35 -0.08 -27.97 -16.12
C VAL A 35 -1.23 -26.95 -16.10
N SER A 36 -2.45 -27.45 -16.23
CA SER A 36 -3.65 -26.60 -16.25
C SER A 36 -4.76 -27.19 -15.39
N GLY A 37 -5.66 -26.34 -14.95
CA GLY A 37 -6.81 -26.76 -14.12
C GLY A 37 -7.64 -25.57 -13.67
N THR A 38 -8.46 -25.80 -12.66
CA THR A 38 -9.30 -24.77 -12.03
C THR A 38 -9.07 -24.77 -10.52
N VAL A 39 -9.18 -23.59 -9.93
CA VAL A 39 -9.20 -23.41 -8.48
C VAL A 39 -10.57 -22.93 -8.07
N THR A 40 -11.24 -23.70 -7.22
CA THR A 40 -12.60 -23.42 -6.72
C THR A 40 -12.61 -23.49 -5.20
N ASP A 41 -13.67 -22.99 -4.58
CA ASP A 41 -13.99 -23.29 -3.18
C ASP A 41 -14.69 -24.66 -3.03
N ALA A 42 -15.02 -25.03 -1.80
CA ALA A 42 -15.71 -26.30 -1.50
C ALA A 42 -17.13 -26.35 -2.07
N ASP A 43 -17.75 -25.22 -2.37
CA ASP A 43 -19.09 -25.09 -2.97
C ASP A 43 -19.02 -25.07 -4.50
N GLY A 44 -17.81 -25.10 -5.09
CA GLY A 44 -17.58 -25.10 -6.53
C GLY A 44 -17.52 -23.72 -7.18
N ASN A 45 -17.53 -22.63 -6.39
CA ASN A 45 -17.36 -21.29 -6.93
C ASN A 45 -15.90 -21.04 -7.31
N ALA A 46 -15.67 -20.38 -8.43
CA ALA A 46 -14.33 -20.02 -8.87
C ALA A 46 -13.63 -19.11 -7.85
N LEU A 47 -12.31 -19.31 -7.67
CA LEU A 47 -11.45 -18.48 -6.85
C LEU A 47 -10.49 -17.66 -7.72
N PRO A 48 -10.92 -16.47 -8.20
CA PRO A 48 -10.07 -15.60 -9.01
C PRO A 48 -8.86 -15.11 -8.24
N GLY A 49 -7.70 -15.05 -8.92
CA GLY A 49 -6.47 -14.59 -8.32
C GLY A 49 -5.80 -15.58 -7.37
N ALA A 50 -6.32 -16.82 -7.26
CA ALA A 50 -5.62 -17.88 -6.54
C ALA A 50 -4.24 -18.08 -7.16
N ASN A 51 -3.20 -18.12 -6.31
CA ASN A 51 -1.82 -18.31 -6.73
C ASN A 51 -1.53 -19.80 -6.84
N VAL A 52 -1.08 -20.24 -8.02
CA VAL A 52 -0.67 -21.62 -8.27
C VAL A 52 0.82 -21.65 -8.53
N VAL A 53 1.57 -22.33 -7.67
CA VAL A 53 3.04 -22.40 -7.69
C VAL A 53 3.50 -23.82 -7.92
N VAL A 54 4.54 -23.99 -8.73
CA VAL A 54 5.24 -25.26 -8.90
C VAL A 54 6.42 -25.30 -7.95
N GLU A 55 6.33 -26.13 -6.91
CA GLU A 55 7.31 -26.18 -5.83
C GLU A 55 8.72 -26.48 -6.34
N GLY A 56 9.72 -25.84 -5.73
CA GLY A 56 11.12 -25.99 -6.12
C GLY A 56 11.50 -25.27 -7.41
N THR A 57 10.59 -24.48 -7.98
CA THR A 57 10.84 -23.68 -9.19
C THR A 57 10.37 -22.23 -8.99
N ALA A 58 10.72 -21.35 -9.93
CA ALA A 58 10.19 -19.99 -9.99
C ALA A 58 8.92 -19.88 -10.87
N LEU A 59 8.28 -21.02 -11.20
CA LEU A 59 7.15 -21.08 -12.13
C LEU A 59 5.82 -21.07 -11.36
N GLY A 60 4.87 -20.30 -11.86
CA GLY A 60 3.53 -20.22 -11.29
C GLY A 60 2.60 -19.38 -12.16
N ALA A 61 1.32 -19.38 -11.82
CA ALA A 61 0.29 -18.57 -12.46
C ALA A 61 -0.78 -18.16 -11.46
N ALA A 62 -1.42 -17.03 -11.71
CA ALA A 62 -2.64 -16.64 -11.02
C ALA A 62 -3.88 -17.17 -11.77
N ALA A 63 -4.87 -17.64 -11.03
CA ALA A 63 -6.14 -18.07 -11.60
C ALA A 63 -6.92 -16.89 -12.19
N THR A 64 -7.55 -17.12 -13.33
CA THR A 64 -8.41 -16.14 -14.03
C THR A 64 -9.72 -15.90 -13.27
N LEU A 65 -10.57 -15.00 -13.79
CA LEU A 65 -11.90 -14.75 -13.23
C LEU A 65 -12.79 -16.00 -13.17
N SER A 66 -12.55 -16.99 -14.02
CA SER A 66 -13.23 -18.28 -13.98
C SER A 66 -12.55 -19.33 -13.11
N GLY A 67 -11.50 -18.96 -12.36
CA GLY A 67 -10.69 -19.88 -11.58
C GLY A 67 -9.70 -20.71 -12.38
N ALA A 68 -9.66 -20.59 -13.72
CA ALA A 68 -8.77 -21.38 -14.57
C ALA A 68 -7.32 -20.88 -14.49
N TYR A 69 -6.36 -21.79 -14.53
CA TYR A 69 -4.93 -21.48 -14.59
C TYR A 69 -4.18 -22.36 -15.60
N SER A 70 -3.00 -21.91 -16.00
CA SER A 70 -2.13 -22.66 -16.91
C SER A 70 -0.66 -22.26 -16.68
N VAL A 71 0.21 -23.24 -16.43
CA VAL A 71 1.66 -23.05 -16.21
C VAL A 71 2.44 -23.96 -17.12
N SER A 72 3.36 -23.42 -17.91
CA SER A 72 4.28 -24.20 -18.73
C SER A 72 5.49 -24.64 -17.89
N VAL A 73 5.77 -25.95 -17.90
CA VAL A 73 6.86 -26.55 -17.13
C VAL A 73 7.64 -27.53 -18.00
N PRO A 74 8.95 -27.74 -17.76
CA PRO A 74 9.70 -28.83 -18.38
C PRO A 74 9.14 -30.19 -18.02
N ASN A 75 9.52 -31.24 -18.77
CA ASN A 75 9.17 -32.61 -18.39
C ASN A 75 9.73 -32.95 -17.00
N GLY A 76 8.89 -33.53 -16.15
CA GLY A 76 9.25 -33.85 -14.77
C GLY A 76 8.06 -34.23 -13.91
N THR A 77 8.33 -34.54 -12.68
CA THR A 77 7.30 -34.72 -11.63
C THR A 77 7.38 -33.54 -10.68
N TYR A 78 6.26 -32.87 -10.48
CA TYR A 78 6.18 -31.63 -9.70
C TYR A 78 5.07 -31.71 -8.65
N THR A 79 5.29 -31.09 -7.52
CA THR A 79 4.23 -30.72 -6.59
C THR A 79 3.73 -29.33 -6.98
N VAL A 80 2.43 -29.23 -7.25
CA VAL A 80 1.77 -27.98 -7.59
C VAL A 80 0.88 -27.61 -6.43
N THR A 81 1.03 -26.39 -5.90
CA THR A 81 0.31 -25.89 -4.74
C THR A 81 -0.55 -24.71 -5.13
N ALA A 82 -1.85 -24.79 -4.86
CA ALA A 82 -2.79 -23.70 -5.00
C ALA A 82 -3.05 -23.04 -3.66
N SER A 83 -3.03 -21.71 -3.62
CA SER A 83 -3.28 -20.93 -2.41
C SER A 83 -4.01 -19.63 -2.73
N VAL A 84 -4.89 -19.22 -1.85
CA VAL A 84 -5.55 -17.91 -1.88
C VAL A 84 -5.88 -17.48 -0.46
N VAL A 85 -5.87 -16.18 -0.21
CA VAL A 85 -6.16 -15.63 1.12
C VAL A 85 -7.57 -16.05 1.57
N GLY A 86 -7.67 -16.59 2.77
CA GLY A 86 -8.93 -17.07 3.34
C GLY A 86 -9.26 -18.54 3.04
N TYR A 87 -8.34 -19.27 2.41
CA TYR A 87 -8.51 -20.70 2.11
C TYR A 87 -7.28 -21.51 2.50
N THR A 88 -7.50 -22.77 2.85
CA THR A 88 -6.41 -23.72 3.11
C THR A 88 -5.76 -24.10 1.80
N SER A 89 -4.42 -23.96 1.71
CA SER A 89 -3.67 -24.37 0.53
C SER A 89 -3.80 -25.86 0.26
N GLU A 90 -3.93 -26.24 -1.00
CA GLU A 90 -3.98 -27.62 -1.42
C GLU A 90 -2.85 -27.91 -2.41
N SER A 91 -2.24 -29.10 -2.32
CA SER A 91 -1.14 -29.50 -3.18
C SER A 91 -1.45 -30.82 -3.88
N ALA A 92 -1.04 -30.91 -5.15
CA ALA A 92 -1.17 -32.11 -5.95
C ALA A 92 0.15 -32.43 -6.68
N THR A 93 0.50 -33.72 -6.74
CA THR A 93 1.66 -34.15 -7.54
C THR A 93 1.24 -34.48 -8.95
N VAL A 94 1.88 -33.86 -9.92
CA VAL A 94 1.62 -34.05 -11.37
C VAL A 94 2.88 -34.50 -12.08
N LYS A 95 2.73 -35.40 -13.07
CA LYS A 95 3.81 -35.84 -13.95
C LYS A 95 3.56 -35.25 -15.34
N VAL A 96 4.52 -34.51 -15.83
CA VAL A 96 4.53 -33.92 -17.19
C VAL A 96 5.54 -34.69 -18.03
N SER A 97 5.09 -35.26 -19.16
CA SER A 97 5.90 -36.05 -20.08
C SER A 97 5.43 -35.79 -21.51
N ASP A 98 5.99 -34.73 -22.14
CA ASP A 98 5.63 -34.25 -23.51
C ASP A 98 4.12 -34.10 -23.77
N SER A 99 3.34 -33.94 -22.69
CA SER A 99 1.90 -33.81 -22.71
C SER A 99 1.41 -32.90 -21.61
N ASN A 100 0.19 -32.37 -21.77
CA ASN A 100 -0.45 -31.57 -20.77
C ASN A 100 -0.88 -32.43 -19.57
N ALA A 101 -0.62 -31.94 -18.37
CA ALA A 101 -1.12 -32.48 -17.11
C ALA A 101 -2.24 -31.61 -16.58
N SER A 102 -3.19 -32.22 -15.88
CA SER A 102 -4.28 -31.47 -15.25
C SER A 102 -4.22 -31.63 -13.73
N ALA A 103 -4.37 -30.50 -13.01
CA ALA A 103 -4.58 -30.46 -11.59
C ALA A 103 -5.63 -29.41 -11.26
N SER A 104 -6.74 -29.81 -10.67
CA SER A 104 -7.77 -28.89 -10.17
C SER A 104 -7.82 -28.98 -8.66
N PHE A 105 -8.04 -27.82 -8.02
CA PHE A 105 -7.99 -27.66 -6.57
C PHE A 105 -9.36 -27.20 -6.06
N SER A 106 -9.81 -27.77 -4.96
CA SER A 106 -11.03 -27.35 -4.26
C SER A 106 -10.64 -26.91 -2.85
N LEU A 107 -10.31 -25.63 -2.72
CA LEU A 107 -9.78 -25.11 -1.49
C LEU A 107 -10.90 -24.98 -0.44
N ALA A 108 -10.72 -25.63 0.70
CA ALA A 108 -11.60 -25.45 1.83
C ALA A 108 -11.44 -24.02 2.37
N SER A 109 -12.53 -23.36 2.70
CA SER A 109 -12.47 -22.09 3.43
C SER A 109 -11.64 -22.30 4.67
N SER A 110 -10.52 -21.60 4.76
CA SER A 110 -9.68 -21.64 5.94
C SER A 110 -10.34 -20.79 7.01
N SER A 111 -11.25 -21.37 7.75
CA SER A 111 -11.43 -20.96 9.12
C SER A 111 -10.22 -21.48 9.95
N VAL A 112 -8.99 -21.31 9.45
CA VAL A 112 -7.83 -21.38 10.32
C VAL A 112 -7.91 -20.11 11.14
N ALA A 113 -8.60 -20.28 12.22
CA ALA A 113 -8.41 -19.57 13.42
C ALA A 113 -7.01 -19.91 14.03
N LEU A 114 -5.93 -19.45 13.36
CA LEU A 114 -5.32 -18.39 14.06
C LEU A 114 -6.31 -17.28 13.86
N GLY A 115 -7.25 -17.21 14.78
CA GLY A 115 -7.96 -16.02 14.93
C GLY A 115 -6.89 -14.95 15.00
N GLY A 116 -6.59 -14.30 13.87
CA GLY A 116 -6.20 -12.93 13.98
C GLY A 116 -7.23 -12.46 14.97
N VAL A 117 -6.86 -12.01 16.15
CA VAL A 117 -7.82 -11.37 17.01
C VAL A 117 -8.22 -10.19 16.17
N GLU A 118 -9.24 -10.42 15.39
CA GLU A 118 -10.14 -9.38 15.08
C GLU A 118 -10.52 -8.82 16.44
N VAL A 119 -10.13 -7.60 16.74
CA VAL A 119 -10.73 -6.87 17.83
C VAL A 119 -12.16 -6.65 17.40
N LEU A 120 -12.99 -7.65 17.68
CA LEU A 120 -14.39 -7.72 17.26
C LEU A 120 -15.25 -6.67 17.97
N ALA A 121 -14.71 -6.06 19.04
CA ALA A 121 -15.45 -5.13 19.87
C ALA A 121 -16.06 -3.95 19.10
N ASP A 122 -15.40 -3.52 18.02
CA ASP A 122 -15.82 -2.35 17.23
C ASP A 122 -16.02 -2.69 15.74
N ARG A 123 -15.94 -3.97 15.37
CA ARG A 123 -16.29 -4.45 14.05
C ARG A 123 -17.76 -4.86 13.99
N VAL A 124 -18.43 -4.35 12.99
CA VAL A 124 -19.81 -4.73 12.68
C VAL A 124 -19.77 -5.90 11.72
N ASP A 125 -20.63 -6.86 11.93
CA ASP A 125 -20.83 -8.01 11.07
C ASP A 125 -22.20 -7.98 10.37
N ASN A 126 -22.48 -8.99 9.57
CA ASN A 126 -23.74 -9.13 8.83
C ASN A 126 -24.99 -9.35 9.70
N THR A 127 -24.84 -9.53 11.00
CA THR A 127 -25.96 -9.61 11.96
C THR A 127 -26.37 -8.24 12.49
N SER A 128 -25.53 -7.22 12.28
CA SER A 128 -25.79 -5.84 12.69
C SER A 128 -26.77 -5.14 11.75
N ALA A 129 -27.62 -4.29 12.32
CA ALA A 129 -28.47 -3.38 11.54
C ALA A 129 -27.73 -2.16 10.98
N ILE A 130 -26.44 -1.97 11.31
CA ILE A 130 -25.61 -0.85 10.86
C ILE A 130 -25.07 -1.17 9.47
N PRO A 131 -25.34 -0.35 8.45
CA PRO A 131 -24.77 -0.55 7.13
C PRO A 131 -23.26 -0.28 7.15
N TYR A 132 -22.49 -1.20 6.62
CA TYR A 132 -21.03 -1.10 6.54
C TYR A 132 -20.51 -1.62 5.20
N ASP A 133 -19.28 -1.26 4.89
CA ASP A 133 -18.49 -1.81 3.79
C ASP A 133 -17.12 -2.23 4.31
N ASP A 134 -16.66 -3.41 3.94
CA ASP A 134 -15.32 -3.90 4.22
C ASP A 134 -14.45 -3.79 2.96
N TYR A 135 -13.27 -3.19 3.11
CA TYR A 135 -12.22 -3.17 2.11
C TYR A 135 -11.09 -4.08 2.53
N THR A 136 -10.88 -5.12 1.76
CA THR A 136 -9.79 -6.07 1.99
C THR A 136 -8.44 -5.47 1.55
N LYS A 137 -7.36 -6.10 1.99
CA LYS A 137 -6.00 -5.72 1.55
C LYS A 137 -5.87 -5.74 0.02
N ALA A 138 -6.48 -6.70 -0.65
CA ALA A 138 -6.46 -6.79 -2.11
C ALA A 138 -7.19 -5.61 -2.77
N ASP A 139 -8.35 -5.20 -2.23
CA ASP A 139 -9.07 -4.02 -2.69
C ASP A 139 -8.25 -2.74 -2.50
N ILE A 140 -7.62 -2.60 -1.33
CA ILE A 140 -6.76 -1.46 -1.01
C ILE A 140 -5.60 -1.41 -2.00
N ASP A 141 -4.84 -2.49 -2.16
CA ASP A 141 -3.67 -2.54 -3.05
C ASP A 141 -4.04 -2.26 -4.52
N PHE A 142 -5.15 -2.81 -4.99
CA PHE A 142 -5.63 -2.56 -6.34
C PHE A 142 -5.99 -1.09 -6.58
N ARG A 143 -6.54 -0.41 -5.57
CA ARG A 143 -7.06 0.95 -5.70
C ARG A 143 -6.03 2.03 -5.37
N LEU A 144 -5.03 1.71 -4.55
CA LEU A 144 -4.01 2.70 -4.15
C LEU A 144 -3.19 3.21 -5.32
N GLY A 145 -2.59 2.34 -6.11
CA GLY A 145 -1.81 2.72 -7.28
C GLY A 145 -0.77 3.82 -7.00
N GLY A 146 -0.11 3.76 -5.84
CA GLY A 146 0.87 4.78 -5.40
C GLY A 146 0.27 6.02 -4.73
N ARG A 147 -1.04 6.07 -4.53
CA ARG A 147 -1.75 7.18 -3.86
C ARG A 147 -1.88 6.92 -2.36
N GLY A 148 -2.27 7.96 -1.60
CA GLY A 148 -2.58 7.84 -0.18
C GLY A 148 -3.79 6.94 0.12
N LEU A 149 -3.82 6.32 1.30
CA LEU A 149 -4.89 5.43 1.73
C LEU A 149 -6.30 6.05 1.61
N PRO A 150 -6.52 7.34 1.92
CA PRO A 150 -7.84 7.96 1.74
C PRO A 150 -8.39 7.85 0.32
N LYS A 151 -7.51 7.86 -0.70
CA LYS A 151 -7.94 7.71 -2.10
C LYS A 151 -8.55 6.34 -2.40
N ALA A 152 -8.13 5.30 -1.72
CA ALA A 152 -8.78 4.00 -1.82
C ALA A 152 -10.23 4.05 -1.30
N LEU A 153 -10.49 4.86 -0.26
CA LEU A 153 -11.82 5.02 0.33
C LEU A 153 -12.77 5.83 -0.56
N SER A 154 -12.26 6.65 -1.49
CA SER A 154 -13.10 7.51 -2.36
C SER A 154 -14.05 6.72 -3.27
N THR A 155 -13.89 5.43 -3.38
CA THR A 155 -14.76 4.55 -4.17
C THR A 155 -15.93 3.99 -3.38
N LEU A 156 -15.96 4.24 -2.07
CA LEU A 156 -17.06 3.84 -1.20
C LEU A 156 -18.30 4.72 -1.39
N PRO A 157 -19.49 4.16 -1.31
CA PRO A 157 -20.71 4.97 -1.28
C PRO A 157 -20.68 5.97 -0.12
N ASN A 158 -21.06 7.21 -0.40
CA ASN A 158 -21.12 8.31 0.58
C ASN A 158 -19.76 8.71 1.21
N VAL A 159 -18.66 8.35 0.59
CA VAL A 159 -17.32 8.84 0.95
C VAL A 159 -16.80 9.75 -0.16
N TYR A 160 -16.47 10.97 0.19
CA TYR A 160 -15.80 11.93 -0.69
C TYR A 160 -14.40 12.22 -0.15
N VAL A 161 -13.43 12.27 -1.02
CA VAL A 161 -12.03 12.53 -0.67
C VAL A 161 -11.51 13.70 -1.47
N GLU A 162 -11.15 14.76 -0.78
CA GLU A 162 -10.57 15.97 -1.33
C GLU A 162 -9.03 15.91 -1.20
N ASN A 163 -8.31 16.42 -2.21
CA ASN A 163 -6.86 16.57 -2.11
C ASN A 163 -6.52 17.73 -1.19
N GLY A 164 -5.70 17.48 -0.18
CA GLY A 164 -5.26 18.47 0.79
C GLY A 164 -4.02 19.28 0.40
N GLY A 165 -3.45 19.04 -0.76
CA GLY A 165 -2.33 19.83 -1.27
C GLY A 165 -0.97 19.15 -1.19
N GLY A 166 -0.84 18.00 -0.57
CA GLY A 166 0.40 17.23 -0.44
C GLY A 166 0.19 15.73 -0.50
N TRP A 167 1.24 14.97 -0.26
CA TRP A 167 1.18 13.52 -0.13
C TRP A 167 0.48 13.11 1.17
N ASP A 168 -0.49 12.20 1.06
CA ASP A 168 -1.32 11.71 2.17
C ASP A 168 -2.04 12.83 2.96
N ASP A 169 -2.27 13.96 2.33
CA ASP A 169 -2.83 15.17 2.93
C ASP A 169 -4.28 15.37 2.46
N GLU A 170 -4.97 14.27 2.29
CA GLU A 170 -6.37 14.27 1.87
C GLU A 170 -7.30 14.51 3.05
N ASN A 171 -8.41 15.22 2.78
CA ASN A 171 -9.55 15.33 3.67
C ASN A 171 -10.61 14.30 3.28
N VAL A 172 -11.10 13.54 4.23
CA VAL A 172 -12.13 12.51 4.00
C VAL A 172 -13.45 12.97 4.58
N TYR A 173 -14.48 12.94 3.76
CA TYR A 173 -15.85 13.26 4.16
C TYR A 173 -16.71 12.00 4.09
N VAL A 174 -17.29 11.61 5.19
CA VAL A 174 -18.23 10.49 5.26
C VAL A 174 -19.64 11.05 5.43
N ARG A 175 -20.51 10.81 4.45
CA ARG A 175 -21.88 11.38 4.40
C ARG A 175 -21.90 12.92 4.46
N GLY A 176 -20.85 13.59 3.99
CA GLY A 176 -20.69 15.03 4.02
C GLY A 176 -20.14 15.60 5.34
N PHE A 177 -19.87 14.73 6.33
CA PHE A 177 -19.22 15.14 7.59
C PHE A 177 -17.70 15.03 7.43
N ASP A 178 -16.99 16.01 7.91
CA ASP A 178 -15.52 16.04 7.94
C ASP A 178 -14.93 15.13 9.03
N ASP A 179 -13.60 15.09 9.09
CA ASP A 179 -12.86 14.23 10.02
C ASP A 179 -13.25 14.40 11.48
N ARG A 180 -13.63 15.61 11.91
CA ARG A 180 -14.00 15.91 13.29
C ARG A 180 -15.30 15.23 13.73
N TYR A 181 -16.12 14.85 12.78
CA TYR A 181 -17.41 14.20 13.00
C TYR A 181 -17.44 12.73 12.56
N THR A 182 -16.29 12.23 12.14
CA THR A 182 -16.07 10.83 11.76
C THR A 182 -15.09 10.20 12.74
N SER A 183 -15.45 9.07 13.33
CA SER A 183 -14.55 8.35 14.23
C SER A 183 -13.62 7.48 13.42
N TYR A 184 -12.32 7.69 13.57
CA TYR A 184 -11.28 6.87 12.96
C TYR A 184 -10.63 6.00 14.03
N LEU A 185 -10.55 4.70 13.77
CA LEU A 185 -10.00 3.72 14.69
C LEU A 185 -8.88 2.92 14.02
N ILE A 186 -7.90 2.48 14.81
CA ILE A 186 -6.98 1.42 14.46
C ILE A 186 -7.12 0.29 15.47
N ASN A 187 -7.53 -0.89 15.01
CA ASN A 187 -7.83 -2.03 15.88
C ASN A 187 -8.80 -1.63 17.02
N GLY A 188 -9.82 -0.82 16.73
CA GLY A 188 -10.77 -0.32 17.70
C GLY A 188 -10.30 0.84 18.59
N ILE A 189 -9.07 1.33 18.44
CA ILE A 189 -8.50 2.42 19.24
C ILE A 189 -8.62 3.75 18.47
N PRO A 190 -9.20 4.81 19.07
CA PRO A 190 -9.38 6.11 18.42
C PRO A 190 -8.06 6.74 17.97
N MET A 191 -8.05 7.27 16.75
CA MET A 191 -6.91 7.92 16.12
C MET A 191 -7.06 9.43 15.96
N ASN A 192 -8.28 9.95 16.05
CA ASN A 192 -8.54 11.38 15.91
C ASN A 192 -7.70 12.18 16.90
N ASP A 193 -7.18 13.30 16.43
CA ASP A 193 -6.40 14.22 17.25
C ASP A 193 -7.23 14.75 18.42
N MET A 194 -6.68 14.67 19.64
CA MET A 194 -7.40 15.04 20.85
C MET A 194 -7.58 16.56 21.01
N GLU A 195 -6.81 17.35 20.27
CA GLU A 195 -6.88 18.81 20.35
C GLU A 195 -8.01 19.37 19.48
N ASN A 196 -8.16 18.85 18.25
CA ASN A 196 -9.06 19.43 17.27
C ASN A 196 -10.02 18.42 16.61
N GLY A 197 -9.89 17.13 16.93
CA GLY A 197 -10.72 16.06 16.38
C GLY A 197 -10.41 15.63 14.95
N ASN A 198 -9.45 16.27 14.29
CA ASN A 198 -9.07 15.93 12.92
C ASN A 198 -8.25 14.63 12.85
N LEU A 199 -8.17 14.05 11.65
CA LEU A 199 -7.22 13.01 11.32
C LEU A 199 -6.24 13.50 10.24
N TYR A 200 -4.96 13.51 10.56
CA TYR A 200 -3.90 13.84 9.61
C TYR A 200 -3.36 12.55 8.99
N PHE A 201 -3.92 12.12 7.87
CA PHE A 201 -3.59 10.85 7.22
C PHE A 201 -2.11 10.70 6.89
N SER A 202 -1.42 11.82 6.65
CA SER A 202 0.03 11.81 6.44
C SER A 202 0.81 11.19 7.61
N ASN A 203 0.32 11.34 8.85
CA ASN A 203 0.92 10.70 10.02
C ASN A 203 0.67 9.18 10.07
N TRP A 204 -0.22 8.67 9.24
CA TRP A 204 -0.66 7.27 9.24
C TRP A 204 -0.41 6.57 7.91
N SER A 205 0.53 7.06 7.11
CA SER A 205 0.82 6.49 5.79
C SER A 205 1.22 5.01 5.83
N VAL A 206 1.70 4.52 6.98
CA VAL A 206 1.97 3.09 7.22
C VAL A 206 0.73 2.22 7.02
N LEU A 207 -0.47 2.74 7.29
CA LEU A 207 -1.71 1.97 7.15
C LEU A 207 -1.97 1.52 5.71
N ALA A 208 -1.47 2.26 4.72
CA ALA A 208 -1.53 1.84 3.32
C ALA A 208 -0.82 0.51 3.07
N ASP A 209 0.22 0.21 3.84
CA ASP A 209 1.00 -1.02 3.71
C ASP A 209 0.44 -2.16 4.58
N VAL A 210 -0.09 -1.83 5.75
CA VAL A 210 -0.37 -2.83 6.79
C VAL A 210 -1.85 -2.99 7.16
N ALA A 211 -2.76 -2.18 6.62
CA ALA A 211 -4.18 -2.42 6.79
C ALA A 211 -4.58 -3.73 6.09
N SER A 212 -5.08 -4.69 6.83
CA SER A 212 -5.63 -5.94 6.30
C SER A 212 -7.08 -5.78 5.83
N VAL A 213 -7.85 -5.02 6.59
CA VAL A 213 -9.22 -4.63 6.28
C VAL A 213 -9.44 -3.20 6.73
N VAL A 214 -10.21 -2.44 5.96
CA VAL A 214 -10.76 -1.16 6.38
C VAL A 214 -12.27 -1.27 6.36
N GLN A 215 -12.89 -1.20 7.53
CA GLN A 215 -14.35 -1.21 7.65
C GLN A 215 -14.87 0.22 7.76
N VAL A 216 -15.83 0.58 6.92
CA VAL A 216 -16.52 1.87 6.99
C VAL A 216 -17.97 1.64 7.36
N GLN A 217 -18.35 2.04 8.58
CA GLN A 217 -19.72 2.00 9.10
C GLN A 217 -20.39 3.34 8.81
N ARG A 218 -21.56 3.31 8.21
CA ARG A 218 -22.27 4.51 7.79
C ARG A 218 -23.36 4.87 8.79
N GLY A 219 -23.28 6.04 9.37
CA GLY A 219 -24.23 6.54 10.38
C GLY A 219 -23.66 6.50 11.79
N ALA A 220 -24.53 6.58 12.80
CA ALA A 220 -24.12 6.42 14.18
C ALA A 220 -23.55 5.00 14.35
N GLY A 221 -22.24 4.88 14.36
CA GLY A 221 -21.55 3.60 14.40
C GLY A 221 -21.69 2.92 15.75
N SER A 222 -21.55 1.59 15.76
CA SER A 222 -21.40 0.82 17.00
C SER A 222 -19.96 0.96 17.47
N VAL A 223 -19.68 1.97 18.27
CA VAL A 223 -18.38 2.12 18.92
C VAL A 223 -18.60 1.94 20.41
N ASN A 224 -17.92 0.97 21.01
CA ASN A 224 -17.97 0.76 22.46
C ASN A 224 -17.29 1.91 23.23
N LEU A 225 -16.40 2.64 22.57
CA LEU A 225 -15.81 3.86 23.07
C LEU A 225 -16.64 5.05 22.59
N ALA A 226 -17.12 5.88 23.51
CA ALA A 226 -18.01 7.01 23.23
C ALA A 226 -17.31 8.14 22.45
N THR A 227 -16.93 7.85 21.21
CA THR A 227 -16.40 8.86 20.27
C THR A 227 -17.55 9.36 19.39
N PRO A 228 -17.70 10.68 19.21
CA PRO A 228 -18.71 11.24 18.32
C PRO A 228 -18.49 10.76 16.89
N SER A 229 -19.51 10.17 16.26
CA SER A 229 -19.41 9.65 14.90
C SER A 229 -20.68 9.93 14.09
N LEU A 230 -21.02 11.21 13.91
CA LEU A 230 -22.18 11.62 13.11
C LEU A 230 -22.03 11.20 11.63
N GLY A 231 -20.83 11.28 11.11
CA GLY A 231 -20.48 10.82 9.75
C GLY A 231 -20.48 9.30 9.64
N GLY A 232 -19.92 8.64 10.64
CA GLY A 232 -19.72 7.20 10.67
C GLY A 232 -18.43 6.83 11.40
N VAL A 233 -18.05 5.56 11.26
CA VAL A 233 -16.83 4.99 11.84
C VAL A 233 -15.98 4.39 10.71
N VAL A 234 -14.71 4.70 10.69
CA VAL A 234 -13.71 4.07 9.80
C VAL A 234 -12.72 3.33 10.68
N ASN A 235 -12.76 2.00 10.66
CA ASN A 235 -11.86 1.17 11.46
C ASN A 235 -10.82 0.50 10.57
N PHE A 236 -9.55 0.80 10.81
CA PHE A 236 -8.40 0.19 10.15
C PHE A 236 -7.94 -1.01 10.97
N MET A 237 -8.12 -2.18 10.44
CA MET A 237 -7.59 -3.40 11.06
C MET A 237 -6.20 -3.67 10.51
N SER A 238 -5.22 -3.66 11.39
CA SER A 238 -3.83 -3.91 11.01
C SER A 238 -3.59 -5.39 10.71
N MET A 239 -2.57 -5.65 9.92
CA MET A 239 -2.16 -7.00 9.54
C MET A 239 -1.82 -7.84 10.79
N PRO A 240 -2.53 -8.95 11.05
CA PRO A 240 -2.15 -9.87 12.12
C PRO A 240 -0.88 -10.64 11.74
N ALA A 241 -0.20 -11.18 12.74
CA ALA A 241 0.86 -12.14 12.49
C ALA A 241 0.28 -13.43 11.88
N SER A 242 0.88 -13.91 10.79
CA SER A 242 0.40 -15.08 10.04
C SER A 242 0.85 -16.39 10.68
N SER A 243 0.06 -17.45 10.47
CA SER A 243 0.43 -18.82 10.82
C SER A 243 1.58 -19.36 9.96
N GLU A 244 1.71 -18.87 8.74
CA GLU A 244 2.70 -19.33 7.78
C GLU A 244 3.83 -18.32 7.65
N PRO A 245 5.09 -18.78 7.58
CA PRO A 245 6.21 -17.90 7.33
C PRO A 245 6.14 -17.36 5.90
N SER A 246 6.37 -16.06 5.75
CA SER A 246 6.38 -15.44 4.43
C SER A 246 7.26 -14.20 4.39
N VAL A 247 7.78 -13.91 3.21
CA VAL A 247 8.47 -12.65 2.91
C VAL A 247 7.85 -12.07 1.64
N VAL A 248 7.33 -10.86 1.77
CA VAL A 248 6.74 -10.12 0.64
C VAL A 248 7.59 -8.89 0.38
N VAL A 249 8.03 -8.72 -0.85
CA VAL A 249 8.72 -7.51 -1.32
C VAL A 249 7.83 -6.87 -2.38
N LYS A 250 7.45 -5.62 -2.14
CA LYS A 250 6.64 -4.82 -3.06
C LYS A 250 7.45 -3.65 -3.56
N GLN A 251 7.47 -3.46 -4.88
CA GLN A 251 8.11 -2.32 -5.52
C GLN A 251 7.09 -1.59 -6.37
N GLU A 252 6.98 -0.29 -6.16
CA GLU A 252 6.14 0.61 -6.95
C GLU A 252 7.03 1.66 -7.62
N ALA A 253 6.67 2.05 -8.83
CA ALA A 253 7.30 3.14 -9.57
C ALA A 253 6.24 3.93 -10.33
N GLY A 254 6.47 5.22 -10.50
CA GLY A 254 5.50 6.09 -11.15
C GLY A 254 6.12 7.37 -11.70
N GLN A 255 5.25 8.30 -12.10
CA GLN A 255 5.67 9.61 -12.59
C GLN A 255 6.39 10.42 -11.50
N HIS A 256 7.15 11.43 -11.90
CA HIS A 256 7.87 12.34 -11.01
C HIS A 256 8.83 11.63 -10.06
N ASN A 257 9.54 10.62 -10.57
CA ASN A 257 10.47 9.80 -9.80
C ASN A 257 9.83 9.13 -8.57
N TYR A 258 8.50 8.89 -8.64
CA TYR A 258 7.84 8.12 -7.58
C TYR A 258 8.44 6.73 -7.49
N SER A 259 8.86 6.38 -6.31
CA SER A 259 9.37 5.05 -5.97
C SER A 259 8.93 4.68 -4.56
N LYS A 260 8.41 3.48 -4.39
CA LYS A 260 8.13 2.90 -3.08
C LYS A 260 8.61 1.46 -3.04
N THR A 261 9.39 1.15 -2.02
CA THR A 261 9.82 -0.21 -1.71
C THR A 261 9.26 -0.59 -0.35
N ALA A 262 8.58 -1.72 -0.26
CA ALA A 262 8.09 -2.26 1.00
C ALA A 262 8.54 -3.72 1.17
N VAL A 263 8.89 -4.09 2.39
CA VAL A 263 9.26 -5.45 2.77
C VAL A 263 8.43 -5.84 3.98
N THR A 264 7.72 -6.96 3.89
CA THR A 264 6.95 -7.54 4.99
C THR A 264 7.43 -8.96 5.25
N ILE A 265 7.69 -9.29 6.50
CA ILE A 265 8.20 -10.58 6.95
C ILE A 265 7.25 -11.11 8.01
N ASN A 266 6.71 -12.31 7.79
CA ASN A 266 5.99 -13.10 8.78
C ASN A 266 6.83 -14.25 9.23
N THR A 267 6.90 -14.51 10.52
CA THR A 267 7.69 -15.64 11.07
C THR A 267 6.97 -16.97 10.93
N GLY A 268 5.65 -16.95 10.73
CA GLY A 268 4.82 -18.10 11.00
C GLY A 268 4.72 -18.41 12.49
N LEU A 269 4.13 -19.55 12.83
CA LEU A 269 4.03 -20.03 14.19
C LEU A 269 5.37 -20.51 14.74
N MET A 270 5.68 -20.06 15.94
CA MET A 270 6.83 -20.43 16.73
C MET A 270 6.39 -20.90 18.12
N MET A 271 7.30 -21.48 18.89
CA MET A 271 7.07 -21.88 20.29
C MET A 271 5.81 -22.76 20.45
N ASP A 272 5.75 -23.86 19.71
CA ASP A 272 4.62 -24.80 19.71
C ASP A 272 3.27 -24.13 19.37
N GLY A 273 3.30 -23.19 18.44
CA GLY A 273 2.09 -22.49 17.97
C GLY A 273 1.64 -21.32 18.83
N LYS A 274 2.41 -20.94 19.85
CA LYS A 274 2.01 -19.88 20.79
C LYS A 274 2.44 -18.48 20.38
N LEU A 275 3.48 -18.36 19.56
CA LEU A 275 4.05 -17.06 19.17
C LEU A 275 4.01 -16.91 17.66
N ALA A 276 3.58 -15.75 17.19
CA ALA A 276 3.74 -15.32 15.81
C ALA A 276 4.12 -13.85 15.76
N MET A 277 4.92 -13.47 14.74
CA MET A 277 5.35 -12.09 14.56
C MET A 277 5.25 -11.69 13.09
N VAL A 278 4.93 -10.41 12.85
CA VAL A 278 5.05 -9.78 11.55
C VAL A 278 5.78 -8.45 11.69
N ALA A 279 6.68 -8.18 10.77
CA ALA A 279 7.35 -6.89 10.63
C ALA A 279 7.23 -6.39 9.20
N SER A 280 6.96 -5.11 9.03
CA SER A 280 6.94 -4.45 7.72
C SER A 280 7.68 -3.13 7.79
N ALA A 281 8.43 -2.83 6.74
CA ALA A 281 9.07 -1.53 6.56
C ALA A 281 8.96 -1.09 5.11
N SER A 282 8.74 0.20 4.89
CA SER A 282 8.73 0.77 3.55
C SER A 282 9.42 2.13 3.48
N LYS A 283 9.90 2.46 2.28
CA LYS A 283 10.39 3.79 1.94
C LYS A 283 9.69 4.27 0.67
N ARG A 284 9.17 5.50 0.71
CA ARG A 284 8.57 6.20 -0.42
C ARG A 284 9.33 7.49 -0.70
N THR A 285 9.56 7.77 -1.97
CA THR A 285 10.12 9.04 -2.46
C THR A 285 9.39 9.49 -3.71
N ALA A 286 9.23 10.80 -3.89
CA ALA A 286 8.78 11.41 -5.15
C ALA A 286 9.20 12.87 -5.20
N ASP A 287 9.45 13.39 -6.41
CA ASP A 287 9.84 14.80 -6.60
C ASP A 287 8.62 15.74 -6.49
N LYS A 288 7.44 15.28 -6.87
CA LYS A 288 6.18 16.03 -6.71
C LYS A 288 4.97 15.09 -6.80
N LEU A 289 3.85 15.51 -6.24
CA LEU A 289 2.55 14.85 -6.43
C LEU A 289 1.88 15.37 -7.72
N PHE A 290 1.53 16.64 -7.75
CA PHE A 290 0.91 17.32 -8.89
C PHE A 290 1.51 18.72 -9.11
N ALA A 291 1.66 19.54 -8.06
CA ALA A 291 2.24 20.87 -8.12
C ALA A 291 3.72 20.86 -7.79
N ARG A 292 4.45 21.85 -8.26
CA ARG A 292 5.86 22.06 -7.92
C ARG A 292 6.03 22.21 -6.41
N GLY A 293 7.10 21.63 -5.85
CA GLY A 293 7.39 21.68 -4.42
C GLY A 293 6.55 20.73 -3.55
N THR A 294 5.72 19.86 -4.13
CA THR A 294 4.96 18.85 -3.38
C THR A 294 5.67 17.48 -3.37
N TYR A 295 6.96 17.49 -3.07
CA TYR A 295 7.77 16.27 -2.95
C TYR A 295 7.41 15.47 -1.69
N THR A 296 7.90 14.24 -1.61
CA THR A 296 7.80 13.41 -0.40
C THR A 296 9.04 12.56 -0.21
N GLU A 297 9.44 12.41 1.05
CA GLU A 297 10.31 11.35 1.54
C GLU A 297 9.69 10.80 2.81
N ALA A 298 9.21 9.56 2.74
CA ALA A 298 8.51 8.94 3.86
C ALA A 298 9.04 7.53 4.13
N TRP A 299 9.20 7.22 5.40
CA TRP A 299 9.41 5.88 5.90
C TRP A 299 8.16 5.39 6.61
N SER A 300 7.93 4.12 6.56
CA SER A 300 6.90 3.46 7.38
C SER A 300 7.48 2.22 8.00
N TYR A 301 7.08 1.93 9.23
CA TYR A 301 7.40 0.68 9.87
C TYR A 301 6.21 0.16 10.67
N TYR A 302 6.13 -1.14 10.75
CA TYR A 302 5.11 -1.86 11.49
C TYR A 302 5.71 -3.11 12.11
N PHE A 303 5.31 -3.39 13.33
CA PHE A 303 5.64 -4.62 14.02
C PHE A 303 4.42 -5.08 14.81
N ASN A 304 4.06 -6.35 14.65
CA ASN A 304 3.04 -6.98 15.48
C ASN A 304 3.59 -8.31 15.98
N THR A 305 3.42 -8.55 17.25
CA THR A 305 3.69 -9.84 17.88
C THR A 305 2.50 -10.29 18.71
N SER A 306 2.11 -11.53 18.55
CA SER A 306 0.98 -12.15 19.21
C SER A 306 1.45 -13.38 19.98
N TYR A 307 1.19 -13.43 21.28
CA TYR A 307 1.50 -14.55 22.15
C TYR A 307 0.24 -15.10 22.80
N SER A 308 -0.09 -16.35 22.49
CA SER A 308 -1.22 -17.08 23.09
C SER A 308 -0.78 -17.83 24.34
N PHE A 309 -1.33 -17.48 25.47
CA PHE A 309 -1.14 -18.22 26.74
C PHE A 309 -1.87 -19.55 26.69
N ASP A 310 -3.10 -19.52 26.20
CA ASP A 310 -4.01 -20.65 26.00
C ASP A 310 -4.96 -20.38 24.82
N ALA A 311 -6.03 -21.15 24.69
CA ALA A 311 -7.00 -21.01 23.59
C ALA A 311 -7.85 -19.72 23.68
N ASP A 312 -8.03 -19.17 24.86
CA ASP A 312 -8.95 -18.06 25.15
C ASP A 312 -8.22 -16.75 25.47
N ASN A 313 -6.92 -16.83 25.78
CA ASN A 313 -6.16 -15.68 26.26
C ASN A 313 -4.92 -15.43 25.40
N ARG A 314 -4.80 -14.20 24.87
CA ARG A 314 -3.69 -13.77 24.03
C ARG A 314 -3.26 -12.34 24.35
N LEU A 315 -1.97 -12.11 24.32
CA LEU A 315 -1.36 -10.79 24.37
C LEU A 315 -0.90 -10.40 22.97
N GLU A 316 -1.28 -9.22 22.55
CA GLU A 316 -0.84 -8.64 21.30
C GLU A 316 -0.13 -7.30 21.54
N PHE A 317 1.02 -7.15 20.90
CA PHE A 317 1.77 -5.89 20.90
C PHE A 317 1.95 -5.42 19.47
N VAL A 318 1.50 -4.19 19.19
CA VAL A 318 1.63 -3.53 17.90
C VAL A 318 2.43 -2.25 18.06
N ALA A 319 3.42 -2.05 17.20
CA ALA A 319 4.15 -0.80 17.07
C ALA A 319 4.15 -0.38 15.60
N LEU A 320 3.87 0.89 15.36
CA LEU A 320 3.86 1.44 14.01
C LEU A 320 4.31 2.90 14.00
N GLY A 321 4.76 3.37 12.83
CA GLY A 321 5.14 4.75 12.65
C GLY A 321 5.34 5.13 11.20
N SER A 322 5.22 6.42 10.93
CA SER A 322 5.29 7.02 9.59
C SER A 322 6.13 8.31 9.61
N PRO A 323 7.43 8.25 9.94
CA PRO A 323 8.27 9.43 9.86
C PRO A 323 8.41 9.90 8.41
N GLN A 324 8.16 11.19 8.17
CA GLN A 324 8.10 11.73 6.82
C GLN A 324 8.45 13.20 6.73
N ILE A 325 8.83 13.60 5.52
CA ILE A 325 8.99 14.99 5.10
C ILE A 325 8.26 15.13 3.78
N HIS A 326 7.42 16.15 3.66
CA HIS A 326 6.74 16.44 2.41
C HIS A 326 6.46 17.93 2.24
N GLY A 327 6.46 18.39 0.99
CA GLY A 327 6.03 19.71 0.62
C GLY A 327 4.54 19.76 0.31
N GLN A 328 3.94 20.91 0.50
CA GLN A 328 2.49 21.12 0.35
C GLN A 328 2.15 22.33 -0.49
N ASN A 329 0.95 22.30 -1.08
CA ASN A 329 0.31 23.43 -1.75
C ASN A 329 -1.07 23.66 -1.14
N PHE A 330 -1.14 24.36 -0.02
CA PHE A 330 -2.38 24.61 0.73
C PHE A 330 -3.25 25.76 0.23
N TRP A 331 -2.77 26.52 -0.74
CA TRP A 331 -3.47 27.72 -1.12
C TRP A 331 -4.53 27.45 -2.18
N ASN A 332 -5.72 27.96 -1.93
CA ASN A 332 -6.75 28.04 -2.95
C ASN A 332 -6.33 29.11 -3.96
N ASN A 333 -5.79 28.69 -5.09
CA ASN A 333 -5.46 29.56 -6.19
C ASN A 333 -6.69 29.75 -7.08
N ARG A 334 -6.74 30.88 -7.80
CA ARG A 334 -7.76 31.08 -8.81
C ARG A 334 -7.54 30.14 -9.99
N ILE A 335 -8.61 29.64 -10.57
CA ILE A 335 -8.55 28.75 -11.74
C ILE A 335 -7.73 29.35 -12.87
N SER A 336 -7.83 30.68 -13.07
CA SER A 336 -7.06 31.40 -14.07
C SER A 336 -5.54 31.38 -13.87
N ASN A 337 -5.06 31.09 -12.65
CA ASN A 337 -3.63 30.91 -12.43
C ASN A 337 -3.12 29.57 -12.98
N TYR A 338 -4.01 28.61 -13.17
CA TYR A 338 -3.68 27.30 -13.72
C TYR A 338 -3.92 27.23 -15.24
N SER A 339 -5.06 27.76 -15.71
CA SER A 339 -5.42 27.75 -17.13
C SER A 339 -6.46 28.84 -17.44
N HIS A 340 -6.15 29.70 -18.38
CA HIS A 340 -7.10 30.71 -18.90
C HIS A 340 -8.24 30.05 -19.69
N GLU A 341 -7.94 28.99 -20.45
CA GLU A 341 -8.95 28.24 -21.20
C GLU A 341 -10.01 27.67 -20.24
N LEU A 342 -9.58 26.90 -19.22
CA LEU A 342 -10.50 26.34 -18.23
C LEU A 342 -11.25 27.44 -17.45
N ALA A 343 -10.60 28.55 -17.13
CA ALA A 343 -11.26 29.68 -16.46
C ALA A 343 -12.40 30.26 -17.29
N ARG A 344 -12.20 30.45 -18.60
CA ARG A 344 -13.25 30.91 -19.53
C ARG A 344 -14.40 29.89 -19.62
N ASP A 345 -14.08 28.62 -19.75
CA ASP A 345 -15.09 27.54 -19.79
C ASP A 345 -15.95 27.52 -18.52
N MET A 346 -15.37 27.91 -17.40
CA MET A 346 -16.09 28.06 -16.12
C MET A 346 -16.76 29.43 -15.92
N GLY A 347 -16.73 30.29 -16.92
CA GLY A 347 -17.44 31.59 -16.95
C GLY A 347 -16.70 32.74 -16.26
N VAL A 348 -15.39 32.64 -16.05
CA VAL A 348 -14.57 33.73 -15.52
C VAL A 348 -14.44 34.81 -16.61
N ALA A 349 -14.78 36.07 -16.28
CA ALA A 349 -14.68 37.18 -17.19
C ALA A 349 -13.22 37.55 -17.53
N GLU A 350 -12.96 38.09 -18.74
CA GLU A 350 -11.60 38.41 -19.19
C GLU A 350 -10.86 39.38 -18.25
N GLU A 351 -11.57 40.35 -17.68
CA GLU A 351 -11.02 41.31 -16.71
C GLU A 351 -10.64 40.71 -15.37
N ASP A 352 -11.18 39.50 -15.04
CA ASP A 352 -10.90 38.79 -13.79
C ASP A 352 -9.81 37.74 -13.94
N LEU A 353 -9.32 37.51 -15.17
CA LEU A 353 -8.22 36.60 -15.40
C LEU A 353 -6.94 37.11 -14.73
N ARG A 354 -6.27 36.22 -14.01
CA ARG A 354 -4.95 36.46 -13.41
C ARG A 354 -3.86 35.84 -14.28
N THR A 355 -2.62 36.17 -13.99
CA THR A 355 -1.48 35.56 -14.70
C THR A 355 -1.61 34.06 -14.72
N GLU A 356 -1.51 33.43 -15.88
CA GLU A 356 -1.46 32.00 -16.05
C GLU A 356 -0.04 31.50 -15.80
N TYR A 357 0.12 30.53 -14.91
CA TYR A 357 1.39 29.93 -14.53
C TYR A 357 1.48 28.45 -14.92
N GLY A 358 0.34 27.83 -15.25
CA GLY A 358 0.25 26.43 -15.61
C GLY A 358 -0.34 25.51 -14.51
N VAL A 359 -0.64 24.28 -14.93
CA VAL A 359 -1.38 23.32 -14.09
C VAL A 359 -0.62 22.83 -12.85
N ASP A 360 0.70 22.95 -12.84
CA ASP A 360 1.54 22.56 -11.72
C ASP A 360 1.96 23.73 -10.81
N PHE A 361 1.27 24.86 -10.96
CA PHE A 361 1.56 26.08 -10.20
C PHE A 361 1.43 25.87 -8.69
N ASN A 362 2.45 26.29 -7.96
CA ASN A 362 2.45 26.40 -6.51
C ASN A 362 3.02 27.79 -6.13
N PRO A 363 2.19 28.72 -5.64
CA PRO A 363 2.64 30.09 -5.35
C PRO A 363 3.76 30.15 -4.33
N ARG A 364 3.93 29.11 -3.52
CA ARG A 364 5.01 29.00 -2.57
C ARG A 364 6.34 28.56 -3.19
N ALA A 365 6.28 27.68 -4.19
CA ALA A 365 7.46 27.19 -4.89
C ALA A 365 7.86 28.12 -6.05
N ASP A 366 6.87 28.70 -6.75
CA ASP A 366 7.09 29.46 -7.98
C ASP A 366 7.56 30.91 -7.78
N ASN A 367 7.39 31.44 -6.57
CA ASN A 367 7.87 32.78 -6.20
C ASN A 367 9.29 32.75 -5.61
N LEU A 368 10.01 31.65 -5.77
CA LEU A 368 11.40 31.56 -5.36
C LEU A 368 12.32 32.17 -6.42
N ASP A 369 13.06 33.22 -6.05
CA ASP A 369 14.12 33.82 -6.89
C ASP A 369 15.36 32.90 -6.99
N THR A 370 15.42 31.86 -6.19
CA THR A 370 16.53 30.90 -6.14
C THR A 370 16.03 29.47 -6.30
N PRO A 371 16.84 28.58 -6.88
CA PRO A 371 16.49 27.15 -6.95
C PRO A 371 16.23 26.59 -5.56
N PHE A 372 15.17 25.81 -5.43
CA PHE A 372 14.86 25.09 -4.19
C PHE A 372 15.99 24.15 -3.81
N THR A 373 16.52 24.32 -2.61
CA THR A 373 17.66 23.52 -2.12
C THR A 373 17.26 22.36 -1.23
N GLY A 374 15.95 22.16 -1.00
CA GLY A 374 15.44 21.09 -0.14
C GLY A 374 15.73 21.28 1.35
N ARG A 375 16.11 22.49 1.79
CA ARG A 375 16.43 22.76 3.18
C ARG A 375 15.24 23.30 3.96
N LYS A 376 15.19 22.96 5.22
CA LYS A 376 14.12 23.26 6.17
C LYS A 376 14.27 24.65 6.77
N ALA A 377 13.18 25.42 6.84
CA ALA A 377 13.15 26.64 7.67
C ALA A 377 12.81 26.29 9.11
N THR A 378 13.42 27.00 9.99
CA THR A 378 13.00 27.07 11.37
C THR A 378 11.99 28.17 11.57
N ALA A 379 10.84 27.82 12.11
CA ALA A 379 9.96 28.82 12.65
C ALA A 379 10.51 29.27 14.00
N SER A 380 11.27 30.35 14.01
CA SER A 380 11.90 30.92 15.22
C SER A 380 10.91 31.37 16.30
N TRP A 381 9.63 31.36 16.00
CA TRP A 381 8.53 31.70 16.91
C TRP A 381 7.93 30.51 17.65
N LEU A 382 8.32 29.28 17.32
CA LEU A 382 7.84 28.09 18.03
C LEU A 382 8.65 27.86 19.30
N PRO A 383 8.00 27.68 20.46
CA PRO A 383 8.67 27.61 21.75
C PRO A 383 9.34 26.27 22.07
N PHE A 384 9.47 25.38 21.09
CA PHE A 384 10.00 24.03 21.30
C PHE A 384 11.42 23.89 20.75
N ASP A 385 12.38 23.65 21.62
CA ASP A 385 13.81 23.60 21.30
C ASP A 385 14.18 22.60 20.18
N GLY A 386 13.47 21.50 20.05
CA GLY A 386 13.69 20.52 18.98
C GLY A 386 13.35 21.02 17.57
N TRP A 387 12.56 22.06 17.46
CA TRP A 387 12.12 22.67 16.21
C TRP A 387 12.94 23.89 15.82
N ASN A 388 13.59 24.51 16.79
CA ASN A 388 14.30 25.78 16.60
C ASN A 388 15.75 25.65 16.13
N ASN A 389 16.34 24.46 16.23
CA ASN A 389 17.78 24.28 15.99
C ASN A 389 18.15 23.83 14.56
N ARG A 390 17.26 23.96 13.63
CA ARG A 390 17.56 23.61 12.25
C ARG A 390 17.96 24.84 11.49
N SER A 391 19.27 25.03 11.32
CA SER A 391 19.80 26.06 10.43
C SER A 391 19.29 25.79 9.02
N ALA A 392 18.32 26.53 8.58
CA ALA A 392 17.79 26.45 7.25
C ALA A 392 18.21 27.69 6.50
N ASP A 393 18.47 27.50 5.24
CA ASP A 393 18.43 28.59 4.29
C ASP A 393 16.98 29.10 4.28
N MET A 394 16.76 30.23 4.93
CA MET A 394 15.40 30.75 5.24
C MET A 394 14.49 30.89 4.02
N TYR A 395 15.05 30.94 2.83
CA TYR A 395 14.28 31.16 1.62
C TYR A 395 13.49 29.96 1.12
N SER A 396 14.09 28.78 1.16
CA SER A 396 13.47 27.61 0.53
C SER A 396 12.29 27.09 1.32
N SER A 397 12.28 27.23 2.62
CA SER A 397 11.26 26.60 3.44
C SER A 397 10.21 27.54 4.03
N THR A 398 10.43 28.84 4.04
CA THR A 398 9.36 29.81 4.26
C THR A 398 8.41 29.91 3.08
N LEU A 399 8.88 29.55 1.90
CA LEU A 399 8.12 29.65 0.67
C LEU A 399 7.50 28.31 0.25
N ILE A 400 8.17 27.19 0.53
CA ILE A 400 7.58 25.87 0.39
C ILE A 400 7.07 25.43 1.77
N ASN A 401 5.77 25.22 1.86
CA ASN A 401 5.18 24.71 3.08
C ASN A 401 5.59 23.23 3.27
N GLU A 402 6.72 23.02 3.96
CA GLU A 402 7.26 21.71 4.27
C GLU A 402 6.76 21.23 5.62
N ARG A 403 6.31 20.00 5.67
CA ARG A 403 5.94 19.30 6.89
C ARG A 403 6.94 18.18 7.17
N GLU A 404 7.41 18.11 8.40
CA GLU A 404 8.21 17.02 8.91
C GLU A 404 7.56 16.44 10.15
N ASN A 405 7.19 15.17 10.07
CA ASN A 405 6.52 14.46 11.15
C ASN A 405 7.34 13.24 11.57
N TYR A 406 7.53 13.08 12.88
CA TYR A 406 8.10 11.89 13.51
C TYR A 406 7.00 11.24 14.35
N PHE A 407 6.21 10.39 13.73
CA PHE A 407 5.06 9.77 14.37
C PHE A 407 5.33 8.31 14.70
N HIS A 408 5.24 7.96 15.97
CA HIS A 408 5.48 6.63 16.51
C HIS A 408 4.37 6.24 17.48
N LYS A 409 3.71 5.11 17.29
CA LYS A 409 2.62 4.63 18.15
C LYS A 409 2.84 3.17 18.57
N PRO A 410 3.09 2.90 19.86
CA PRO A 410 2.94 1.57 20.42
C PRO A 410 1.48 1.33 20.83
N ILE A 411 1.00 0.13 20.61
CA ILE A 411 -0.32 -0.34 21.03
C ILE A 411 -0.11 -1.70 21.72
N VAL A 412 -0.69 -1.87 22.91
CA VAL A 412 -0.66 -3.15 23.62
C VAL A 412 -2.10 -3.54 23.91
N GLN A 413 -2.49 -4.72 23.49
CA GLN A 413 -3.81 -5.28 23.69
C GLN A 413 -3.72 -6.64 24.37
N LEU A 414 -4.60 -6.87 25.34
CA LEU A 414 -4.85 -8.16 25.94
C LEU A 414 -6.26 -8.59 25.52
N ASN A 415 -6.35 -9.70 24.84
CA ASN A 415 -7.57 -10.28 24.31
C ASN A 415 -7.80 -11.68 24.89
#